data_2f514c7dfbd069ce93949d8026a49b49
#
_entry.id   2f514c7dfbd069ce93949d8026a49b49
#
_cell.length_a   1.000
_cell.length_b   1.000
_cell.length_c   1.000
_cell.angle_alpha   90.00
_cell.angle_beta   90.00
_cell.angle_gamma   90.00
#
_symmetry.space_group_name_H-M   'P 1'
#
loop_
_entity.id
_entity.type
_entity.pdbx_description
1 polymer ?
#
loop_
_entity_poly.entity_id
_entity_poly.type
_entity_poly.pdbx_seq_one_letter_code
_entity_poly.pdbx_strand_id
1 'polypeptide(L)'
;MADTPRSCLIVGAGDATGAAVARAFAREGLVACPVRRERNADKLEALAQSIRDEGLQARAFPADARDEDDVMALVEQVEAEVGPLEVAVFNIGGNVSFPITEMTARVYHKVWEMAAFAGFLVGREVARRMVTRERGTIIFTGATASTRGRPGMAAFAGAKHALRALAQSMARELGPKNIHVAHTIIDGAIDTAFIRERVPDAEARVAEDLILDPAHIAEAYVMLHRQPRTAWTHELDLRPWGEPW
;
A
#
# COMPACT_ATOMS: atom_id res chain seq x y z
N MET A 1 12.89 -30.68 -3.77
CA MET A 1 11.47 -30.26 -3.74
C MET A 1 11.45 -28.83 -4.24
N ALA A 2 10.63 -28.50 -5.23
CA ALA A 2 10.49 -27.10 -5.65
C ALA A 2 9.97 -26.30 -4.45
N ASP A 3 10.62 -25.18 -4.15
CA ASP A 3 10.21 -24.30 -3.06
C ASP A 3 8.80 -23.77 -3.39
N THR A 4 7.86 -23.87 -2.44
CA THR A 4 6.49 -23.38 -2.65
C THR A 4 6.57 -21.88 -2.96
N PRO A 5 5.96 -21.40 -4.05
CA PRO A 5 6.02 -19.98 -4.38
C PRO A 5 5.40 -19.16 -3.22
N ARG A 6 6.07 -18.06 -2.88
CA ARG A 6 5.59 -17.12 -1.87
C ARG A 6 4.90 -15.95 -2.54
N SER A 7 3.92 -15.35 -1.88
CA SER A 7 3.10 -14.29 -2.46
C SER A 7 3.35 -12.93 -1.83
N CYS A 8 3.10 -11.87 -2.62
CA CYS A 8 3.01 -10.50 -2.18
C CYS A 8 1.62 -9.95 -2.46
N LEU A 9 0.86 -9.63 -1.42
CA LEU A 9 -0.47 -9.04 -1.52
C LEU A 9 -0.36 -7.50 -1.61
N ILE A 10 -0.92 -6.89 -2.67
CA ILE A 10 -0.91 -5.45 -2.86
C ILE A 10 -2.35 -4.93 -2.88
N VAL A 11 -2.85 -4.49 -1.73
CA VAL A 11 -4.21 -3.95 -1.59
C VAL A 11 -4.24 -2.48 -1.95
N GLY A 12 -4.97 -2.15 -3.00
CA GLY A 12 -4.94 -0.82 -3.63
C GLY A 12 -3.94 -0.75 -4.78
N ALA A 13 -3.89 -1.79 -5.60
CA ALA A 13 -3.04 -1.88 -6.79
C ALA A 13 -3.55 -0.97 -7.92
N GLY A 14 -3.44 0.35 -7.72
CA GLY A 14 -3.71 1.36 -8.74
C GLY A 14 -2.65 1.39 -9.85
N ASP A 15 -2.90 2.22 -10.87
CA ASP A 15 -2.12 2.22 -12.11
C ASP A 15 -0.68 2.79 -11.96
N ALA A 16 -0.37 3.44 -10.83
CA ALA A 16 0.94 4.01 -10.52
C ALA A 16 1.63 3.23 -9.38
N THR A 17 1.66 3.76 -8.15
CA THR A 17 2.39 3.17 -7.02
C THR A 17 2.08 1.69 -6.80
N GLY A 18 0.79 1.30 -6.80
CA GLY A 18 0.43 -0.10 -6.58
C GLY A 18 0.91 -1.03 -7.70
N ALA A 19 0.90 -0.57 -8.95
CA ALA A 19 1.43 -1.32 -10.08
C ALA A 19 2.96 -1.44 -10.02
N ALA A 20 3.66 -0.36 -9.66
CA ALA A 20 5.11 -0.36 -9.48
C ALA A 20 5.54 -1.33 -8.37
N VAL A 21 4.85 -1.29 -7.22
CA VAL A 21 5.08 -2.20 -6.09
C VAL A 21 4.86 -3.66 -6.50
N ALA A 22 3.76 -3.95 -7.23
CA ALA A 22 3.50 -5.30 -7.70
C ALA A 22 4.63 -5.84 -8.60
N ARG A 23 5.10 -5.03 -9.55
CA ARG A 23 6.25 -5.40 -10.41
C ARG A 23 7.53 -5.58 -9.62
N ALA A 24 7.81 -4.68 -8.68
CA ALA A 24 9.04 -4.74 -7.90
C ALA A 24 9.11 -6.05 -7.09
N PHE A 25 8.05 -6.42 -6.39
CA PHE A 25 8.03 -7.67 -5.64
C PHE A 25 7.96 -8.92 -6.53
N ALA A 26 7.37 -8.84 -7.73
CA ALA A 26 7.45 -9.92 -8.71
C ALA A 26 8.89 -10.16 -9.19
N ARG A 27 9.70 -9.09 -9.37
CA ARG A 27 11.13 -9.18 -9.68
C ARG A 27 11.97 -9.77 -8.52
N GLU A 28 11.47 -9.68 -7.29
CA GLU A 28 12.04 -10.38 -6.13
C GLU A 28 11.72 -11.89 -6.10
N GLY A 29 11.01 -12.41 -7.10
CA GLY A 29 10.62 -13.82 -7.18
C GLY A 29 9.38 -14.16 -6.37
N LEU A 30 8.62 -13.17 -5.89
CA LEU A 30 7.31 -13.40 -5.28
C LEU A 30 6.22 -13.41 -6.37
N VAL A 31 5.14 -14.13 -6.13
CA VAL A 31 3.94 -13.98 -6.97
C VAL A 31 3.21 -12.71 -6.53
N ALA A 32 3.14 -11.71 -7.41
CA ALA A 32 2.39 -10.49 -7.13
C ALA A 32 0.88 -10.78 -7.16
N CYS A 33 0.18 -10.43 -6.08
CA CYS A 33 -1.26 -10.56 -5.92
C CYS A 33 -1.90 -9.16 -5.80
N PRO A 34 -2.05 -8.43 -6.93
CA PRO A 34 -2.68 -7.12 -6.91
C PRO A 34 -4.17 -7.24 -6.61
N VAL A 35 -4.69 -6.29 -5.80
CA VAL A 35 -6.08 -6.27 -5.34
C VAL A 35 -6.73 -4.92 -5.64
N ARG A 36 -7.91 -4.96 -6.24
CA ARG A 36 -8.83 -3.82 -6.45
C ARG A 36 -10.27 -4.33 -6.34
N ARG A 37 -11.20 -3.39 -6.14
CA ARG A 37 -12.63 -3.73 -6.12
C ARG A 37 -13.09 -4.28 -7.47
N GLU A 38 -14.09 -5.18 -7.46
CA GLU A 38 -14.69 -5.86 -8.61
C GLU A 38 -14.96 -4.93 -9.81
N ARG A 39 -15.49 -3.73 -9.57
CA ARG A 39 -15.74 -2.73 -10.63
C ARG A 39 -14.50 -2.32 -11.45
N ASN A 40 -13.30 -2.72 -11.03
CA ASN A 40 -12.03 -2.48 -11.71
C ASN A 40 -11.34 -3.81 -12.09
N ALA A 41 -12.06 -4.92 -12.14
CA ALA A 41 -11.50 -6.25 -12.42
C ALA A 41 -10.75 -6.29 -13.75
N ASP A 42 -11.28 -5.69 -14.81
CA ASP A 42 -10.61 -5.64 -16.13
C ASP A 42 -9.24 -4.95 -16.06
N LYS A 43 -9.17 -3.79 -15.36
CA LYS A 43 -7.90 -3.06 -15.18
C LYS A 43 -6.93 -3.83 -14.29
N LEU A 44 -7.45 -4.55 -13.32
CA LEU A 44 -6.67 -5.36 -12.41
C LEU A 44 -6.06 -6.56 -13.15
N GLU A 45 -6.85 -7.25 -13.96
CA GLU A 45 -6.35 -8.35 -14.78
C GLU A 45 -5.36 -7.86 -15.84
N ALA A 46 -5.61 -6.70 -16.47
CA ALA A 46 -4.66 -6.10 -17.40
C ALA A 46 -3.30 -5.80 -16.74
N LEU A 47 -3.31 -5.35 -15.47
CA LEU A 47 -2.08 -5.17 -14.70
C LEU A 47 -1.38 -6.51 -14.45
N ALA A 48 -2.10 -7.52 -13.98
CA ALA A 48 -1.51 -8.84 -13.76
C ALA A 48 -0.96 -9.44 -15.05
N GLN A 49 -1.69 -9.29 -16.17
CA GLN A 49 -1.22 -9.74 -17.48
C GLN A 49 0.05 -9.01 -17.91
N SER A 50 0.12 -7.68 -17.74
CA SER A 50 1.32 -6.92 -18.09
C SER A 50 2.57 -7.36 -17.31
N ILE A 51 2.39 -7.79 -16.05
CA ILE A 51 3.49 -8.35 -15.23
C ILE A 51 3.90 -9.74 -15.78
N ARG A 52 2.93 -10.57 -16.17
CA ARG A 52 3.22 -11.89 -16.78
C ARG A 52 3.92 -11.76 -18.14
N ASP A 53 3.58 -10.74 -18.93
CA ASP A 53 4.23 -10.46 -20.22
C ASP A 53 5.70 -10.04 -20.06
N GLU A 54 6.09 -9.53 -18.87
CA GLU A 54 7.49 -9.29 -18.48
C GLU A 54 8.22 -10.59 -18.05
N GLY A 55 7.58 -11.76 -18.12
CA GLY A 55 8.13 -13.04 -17.67
C GLY A 55 8.08 -13.25 -16.14
N LEU A 56 7.34 -12.40 -15.43
CA LEU A 56 7.19 -12.45 -13.98
C LEU A 56 5.88 -13.15 -13.57
N GLN A 57 5.69 -13.37 -12.26
CA GLN A 57 4.49 -14.06 -11.78
C GLN A 57 3.52 -13.07 -11.15
N ALA A 58 2.27 -13.09 -11.61
CA ALA A 58 1.20 -12.28 -11.03
C ALA A 58 -0.16 -12.94 -11.21
N ARG A 59 -1.05 -12.74 -10.22
CA ARG A 59 -2.45 -13.17 -10.24
C ARG A 59 -3.33 -12.10 -9.61
N ALA A 60 -4.37 -11.68 -10.32
CA ALA A 60 -5.32 -10.66 -9.88
C ALA A 60 -6.34 -11.23 -8.88
N PHE A 61 -6.69 -10.43 -7.86
CA PHE A 61 -7.71 -10.78 -6.87
C PHE A 61 -8.65 -9.59 -6.67
N PRO A 62 -9.86 -9.62 -7.24
CA PRO A 62 -10.85 -8.60 -6.93
C PRO A 62 -11.41 -8.79 -5.52
N ALA A 63 -11.40 -7.71 -4.71
CA ALA A 63 -12.00 -7.70 -3.37
C ALA A 63 -12.23 -6.25 -2.88
N ASP A 64 -13.22 -6.07 -2.01
CA ASP A 64 -13.43 -4.81 -1.29
C ASP A 64 -12.78 -4.86 0.10
N ALA A 65 -11.66 -4.20 0.25
CA ALA A 65 -10.90 -4.18 1.52
C ALA A 65 -11.65 -3.55 2.71
N ARG A 66 -12.84 -2.96 2.48
CA ARG A 66 -13.71 -2.41 3.53
C ARG A 66 -14.67 -3.44 4.09
N ASP A 67 -14.84 -4.55 3.40
CA ASP A 67 -15.67 -5.66 3.82
C ASP A 67 -14.82 -6.73 4.52
N GLU A 68 -15.23 -7.11 5.73
CA GLU A 68 -14.46 -8.05 6.54
C GLU A 68 -14.45 -9.46 5.96
N ASP A 69 -15.60 -9.91 5.46
CA ASP A 69 -15.74 -11.25 4.88
C ASP A 69 -14.95 -11.36 3.57
N ASP A 70 -15.00 -10.30 2.73
CA ASP A 70 -14.19 -10.22 1.50
C ASP A 70 -12.69 -10.28 1.81
N VAL A 71 -12.21 -9.59 2.87
CA VAL A 71 -10.80 -9.62 3.26
C VAL A 71 -10.39 -10.98 3.79
N MET A 72 -11.23 -11.63 4.58
CA MET A 72 -10.95 -12.99 5.09
C MET A 72 -10.87 -13.99 3.94
N ALA A 73 -11.84 -13.95 3.02
CA ALA A 73 -11.87 -14.82 1.84
C ALA A 73 -10.66 -14.55 0.91
N LEU A 74 -10.31 -13.28 0.69
CA LEU A 74 -9.14 -12.89 -0.11
C LEU A 74 -7.86 -13.51 0.42
N VAL A 75 -7.57 -13.37 1.72
CA VAL A 75 -6.33 -13.86 2.32
C VAL A 75 -6.28 -15.39 2.28
N GLU A 76 -7.40 -16.06 2.54
CA GLU A 76 -7.51 -17.50 2.42
C GLU A 76 -7.26 -17.98 0.99
N GLN A 77 -7.90 -17.33 0.02
CA GLN A 77 -7.77 -17.65 -1.39
C GLN A 77 -6.33 -17.48 -1.90
N VAL A 78 -5.67 -16.37 -1.55
CA VAL A 78 -4.27 -16.12 -1.94
C VAL A 78 -3.35 -17.22 -1.40
N GLU A 79 -3.48 -17.60 -0.14
CA GLU A 79 -2.64 -18.65 0.45
C GLU A 79 -2.94 -20.04 -0.13
N ALA A 80 -4.21 -20.34 -0.42
CA ALA A 80 -4.60 -21.63 -1.00
C ALA A 80 -4.19 -21.80 -2.47
N GLU A 81 -4.30 -20.73 -3.27
CA GLU A 81 -4.14 -20.80 -4.72
C GLU A 81 -2.76 -20.36 -5.22
N VAL A 82 -2.03 -19.58 -4.42
CA VAL A 82 -0.72 -19.03 -4.80
C VAL A 82 0.37 -19.55 -3.85
N GLY A 83 0.18 -19.37 -2.56
CA GLY A 83 1.14 -19.79 -1.54
C GLY A 83 1.26 -18.78 -0.38
N PRO A 84 2.11 -19.08 0.60
CA PRO A 84 2.21 -18.29 1.82
C PRO A 84 2.48 -16.80 1.56
N LEU A 85 1.72 -15.95 2.25
CA LEU A 85 1.94 -14.50 2.24
C LEU A 85 3.28 -14.14 2.90
N GLU A 86 4.22 -13.68 2.10
CA GLU A 86 5.53 -13.19 2.56
C GLU A 86 5.50 -11.68 2.78
N VAL A 87 4.80 -10.94 1.91
CA VAL A 87 4.67 -9.49 1.97
C VAL A 87 3.21 -9.09 1.79
N ALA A 88 2.76 -8.11 2.56
CA ALA A 88 1.50 -7.42 2.33
C ALA A 88 1.70 -5.92 2.33
N VAL A 89 1.19 -5.25 1.30
CA VAL A 89 1.23 -3.80 1.15
C VAL A 89 -0.19 -3.25 1.13
N PHE A 90 -0.53 -2.41 2.09
CA PHE A 90 -1.77 -1.65 2.10
C PHE A 90 -1.53 -0.26 1.52
N ASN A 91 -2.04 -0.03 0.30
CA ASN A 91 -1.79 1.18 -0.50
C ASN A 91 -3.07 1.94 -0.85
N ILE A 92 -4.13 1.81 -0.06
CA ILE A 92 -5.37 2.56 -0.30
C ILE A 92 -5.25 3.99 0.23
N GLY A 93 -5.54 4.94 -0.66
CA GLY A 93 -5.73 6.34 -0.32
C GLY A 93 -7.21 6.71 -0.18
N GLY A 94 -7.45 7.95 0.17
CA GLY A 94 -8.79 8.56 0.28
C GLY A 94 -8.64 10.06 0.13
N ASN A 95 -7.79 10.50 -0.79
CA ASN A 95 -7.42 11.90 -0.96
C ASN A 95 -8.61 12.71 -1.48
N VAL A 96 -9.27 13.41 -0.56
CA VAL A 96 -10.33 14.38 -0.84
C VAL A 96 -10.03 15.69 -0.13
N SER A 97 -10.45 16.79 -0.71
CA SER A 97 -10.28 18.13 -0.13
C SER A 97 -11.63 18.85 -0.08
N PHE A 98 -12.03 19.25 1.14
CA PHE A 98 -13.22 20.05 1.41
C PHE A 98 -12.96 21.00 2.58
N PRO A 99 -13.45 22.25 2.54
CA PRO A 99 -13.50 23.10 3.73
C PRO A 99 -14.20 22.35 4.87
N ILE A 100 -13.74 22.54 6.11
CA ILE A 100 -14.29 21.81 7.26
C ILE A 100 -15.80 22.07 7.45
N THR A 101 -16.26 23.26 7.12
CA THR A 101 -17.68 23.65 7.20
C THR A 101 -18.55 22.99 6.13
N GLU A 102 -17.95 22.48 5.05
CA GLU A 102 -18.65 21.82 3.94
C GLU A 102 -18.47 20.29 3.96
N MET A 103 -17.57 19.79 4.83
CA MET A 103 -17.29 18.38 4.98
C MET A 103 -18.51 17.65 5.58
N THR A 104 -19.14 16.78 4.81
CA THR A 104 -20.25 15.97 5.33
C THR A 104 -19.75 14.80 6.16
N ALA A 105 -20.53 14.39 7.17
CA ALA A 105 -20.25 13.19 7.97
C ALA A 105 -20.07 11.93 7.08
N ARG A 106 -20.84 11.83 6.00
CA ARG A 106 -20.76 10.72 5.04
C ARG A 106 -19.40 10.68 4.33
N VAL A 107 -18.88 11.82 3.88
CA VAL A 107 -17.56 11.89 3.21
C VAL A 107 -16.47 11.57 4.21
N TYR A 108 -16.50 12.17 5.41
CA TYR A 108 -15.53 11.92 6.47
C TYR A 108 -15.45 10.43 6.81
N HIS A 109 -16.61 9.81 7.08
CA HIS A 109 -16.70 8.39 7.41
C HIS A 109 -16.17 7.49 6.26
N LYS A 110 -16.55 7.77 5.01
CA LYS A 110 -16.08 6.97 3.86
C LYS A 110 -14.58 7.04 3.64
N VAL A 111 -13.95 8.19 3.89
CA VAL A 111 -12.50 8.31 3.79
C VAL A 111 -11.82 7.53 4.91
N TRP A 112 -12.35 7.60 6.13
CA TRP A 112 -11.85 6.82 7.26
C TRP A 112 -12.00 5.31 7.04
N GLU A 113 -13.16 4.89 6.55
CA GLU A 113 -13.44 3.49 6.19
C GLU A 113 -12.43 2.96 5.16
N MET A 114 -12.16 3.74 4.11
CA MET A 114 -11.23 3.34 3.04
C MET A 114 -9.76 3.32 3.48
N ALA A 115 -9.29 4.34 4.19
CA ALA A 115 -7.86 4.56 4.41
C ALA A 115 -7.37 4.16 5.82
N ALA A 116 -8.28 3.91 6.77
CA ALA A 116 -7.94 3.45 8.11
C ALA A 116 -8.56 2.08 8.43
N PHE A 117 -9.89 1.96 8.38
CA PHE A 117 -10.58 0.74 8.76
C PHE A 117 -10.22 -0.44 7.84
N ALA A 118 -10.20 -0.23 6.53
CA ALA A 118 -9.72 -1.24 5.59
C ALA A 118 -8.26 -1.67 5.87
N GLY A 119 -7.41 -0.72 6.30
CA GLY A 119 -6.04 -1.04 6.72
C GLY A 119 -5.99 -1.94 7.95
N PHE A 120 -6.91 -1.73 8.90
CA PHE A 120 -7.05 -2.61 10.05
C PHE A 120 -7.51 -4.02 9.64
N LEU A 121 -8.54 -4.16 8.81
CA LEU A 121 -9.04 -5.47 8.37
C LEU A 121 -7.94 -6.26 7.65
N VAL A 122 -7.28 -5.66 6.68
CA VAL A 122 -6.19 -6.30 5.92
C VAL A 122 -5.01 -6.63 6.83
N GLY A 123 -4.54 -5.66 7.61
CA GLY A 123 -3.39 -5.86 8.50
C GLY A 123 -3.62 -6.97 9.52
N ARG A 124 -4.81 -7.01 10.14
CA ARG A 124 -5.20 -8.05 11.09
C ARG A 124 -5.22 -9.44 10.46
N GLU A 125 -5.87 -9.59 9.30
CA GLU A 125 -6.04 -10.89 8.68
C GLU A 125 -4.71 -11.45 8.14
N VAL A 126 -3.90 -10.60 7.52
CA VAL A 126 -2.54 -10.97 7.10
C VAL A 126 -1.66 -11.34 8.30
N ALA A 127 -1.73 -10.57 9.39
CA ALA A 127 -0.96 -10.87 10.61
C ALA A 127 -1.33 -12.24 11.21
N ARG A 128 -2.60 -12.63 11.20
CA ARG A 128 -3.06 -13.95 11.66
C ARG A 128 -2.33 -15.09 10.92
N ARG A 129 -2.12 -14.96 9.61
CA ARG A 129 -1.41 -15.95 8.79
C ARG A 129 0.10 -15.91 9.03
N MET A 130 0.69 -14.72 9.06
CA MET A 130 2.14 -14.55 9.22
C MET A 130 2.65 -14.98 10.58
N VAL A 131 1.91 -14.71 11.66
CA VAL A 131 2.29 -15.08 13.04
C VAL A 131 2.45 -16.60 13.22
N THR A 132 1.63 -17.41 12.56
CA THR A 132 1.75 -18.87 12.64
C THR A 132 3.04 -19.42 12.05
N ARG A 133 3.70 -18.64 11.18
CA ARG A 133 4.97 -18.98 10.50
C ARG A 133 6.16 -18.20 11.05
N GLU A 134 5.91 -17.25 11.95
CA GLU A 134 6.91 -16.32 12.48
C GLU A 134 7.72 -15.63 11.36
N ARG A 135 7.03 -15.24 10.28
CA ARG A 135 7.64 -14.67 9.09
C ARG A 135 6.68 -13.81 8.30
N GLY A 136 7.13 -12.62 7.91
CA GLY A 136 6.41 -11.73 7.00
C GLY A 136 6.77 -10.27 7.15
N THR A 137 6.37 -9.49 6.14
CA THR A 137 6.51 -8.03 6.13
C THR A 137 5.17 -7.38 5.79
N ILE A 138 4.73 -6.43 6.60
CA ILE A 138 3.51 -5.66 6.39
C ILE A 138 3.90 -4.19 6.21
N ILE A 139 3.53 -3.58 5.09
CA ILE A 139 3.85 -2.18 4.78
C ILE A 139 2.54 -1.40 4.62
N PHE A 140 2.38 -0.35 5.41
CA PHE A 140 1.28 0.59 5.29
C PHE A 140 1.73 1.86 4.57
N THR A 141 1.11 2.16 3.43
CA THR A 141 1.38 3.40 2.69
C THR A 141 0.70 4.58 3.38
N GLY A 142 1.51 5.41 3.99
CA GLY A 142 1.13 6.71 4.54
C GLY A 142 1.19 7.83 3.50
N ALA A 143 1.17 9.05 3.98
CA ALA A 143 1.23 10.26 3.18
C ALA A 143 1.70 11.42 4.08
N THR A 144 1.97 12.60 3.53
CA THR A 144 2.07 13.88 4.29
C THR A 144 0.99 13.98 5.35
N ALA A 145 -0.23 13.56 4.99
CA ALA A 145 -1.40 13.57 5.86
C ALA A 145 -1.32 12.60 7.05
N SER A 146 -0.31 11.73 7.11
CA SER A 146 -0.04 10.87 8.29
C SER A 146 0.64 11.62 9.43
N THR A 147 1.23 12.79 9.16
CA THR A 147 2.04 13.56 10.13
C THR A 147 1.52 14.95 10.37
N ARG A 148 0.79 15.54 9.42
CA ARG A 148 0.24 16.90 9.54
C ARG A 148 -1.08 17.06 8.79
N GLY A 149 -2.02 17.80 9.38
CA GLY A 149 -3.24 18.25 8.71
C GLY A 149 -3.00 19.54 7.93
N ARG A 150 -3.57 19.64 6.74
CA ARG A 150 -3.62 20.88 5.96
C ARG A 150 -5.07 21.36 5.85
N PRO A 151 -5.33 22.65 5.58
CA PRO A 151 -6.68 23.12 5.26
C PRO A 151 -7.33 22.24 4.17
N GLY A 152 -8.59 21.89 4.34
CA GLY A 152 -9.34 21.03 3.43
C GLY A 152 -9.09 19.53 3.57
N MET A 153 -8.07 19.09 4.29
CA MET A 153 -7.65 17.68 4.34
C MET A 153 -8.10 16.92 5.60
N ALA A 154 -9.08 17.44 6.36
CA ALA A 154 -9.47 16.89 7.66
C ALA A 154 -9.78 15.39 7.63
N ALA A 155 -10.58 14.91 6.65
CA ALA A 155 -10.95 13.50 6.56
C ALA A 155 -9.71 12.62 6.21
N PHE A 156 -8.93 13.04 5.24
CA PHE A 156 -7.75 12.29 4.80
C PHE A 156 -6.66 12.26 5.87
N ALA A 157 -6.38 13.41 6.52
CA ALA A 157 -5.40 13.48 7.60
C ALA A 157 -5.85 12.63 8.81
N GLY A 158 -7.12 12.70 9.21
CA GLY A 158 -7.64 11.87 10.28
C GLY A 158 -7.48 10.37 10.00
N ALA A 159 -7.80 9.94 8.78
CA ALA A 159 -7.66 8.53 8.38
C ALA A 159 -6.19 8.08 8.31
N LYS A 160 -5.28 8.91 7.76
CA LYS A 160 -3.86 8.55 7.64
C LYS A 160 -3.12 8.59 8.98
N HIS A 161 -3.50 9.48 9.91
CA HIS A 161 -3.01 9.41 11.30
C HIS A 161 -3.48 8.13 12.00
N ALA A 162 -4.75 7.73 11.81
CA ALA A 162 -5.26 6.49 12.37
C ALA A 162 -4.52 5.26 11.81
N LEU A 163 -4.24 5.23 10.50
CA LEU A 163 -3.44 4.17 9.87
C LEU A 163 -2.01 4.11 10.43
N ARG A 164 -1.37 5.27 10.65
CA ARG A 164 -0.05 5.37 11.27
C ARG A 164 -0.05 4.81 12.69
N ALA A 165 -1.05 5.17 13.50
CA ALA A 165 -1.20 4.67 14.86
C ALA A 165 -1.42 3.15 14.89
N LEU A 166 -2.22 2.61 13.97
CA LEU A 166 -2.39 1.17 13.77
C LEU A 166 -1.05 0.48 13.47
N ALA A 167 -0.29 1.00 12.50
CA ALA A 167 1.02 0.44 12.13
C ALA A 167 1.99 0.44 13.33
N GLN A 168 1.99 1.50 14.14
CA GLN A 168 2.81 1.59 15.36
C GLN A 168 2.43 0.54 16.42
N SER A 169 1.14 0.28 16.60
CA SER A 169 0.65 -0.75 17.53
C SER A 169 1.05 -2.14 17.03
N MET A 170 0.77 -2.42 15.75
CA MET A 170 1.11 -3.70 15.14
C MET A 170 2.61 -3.97 15.14
N ALA A 171 3.46 -2.97 14.88
CA ALA A 171 4.91 -3.15 14.91
C ALA A 171 5.42 -3.60 16.29
N ARG A 172 4.89 -3.02 17.37
CA ARG A 172 5.26 -3.40 18.75
C ARG A 172 4.76 -4.79 19.13
N GLU A 173 3.56 -5.15 18.69
CA GLU A 173 2.96 -6.44 19.00
C GLU A 173 3.55 -7.59 18.19
N LEU A 174 3.82 -7.35 16.91
CA LEU A 174 4.20 -8.38 15.94
C LEU A 174 5.72 -8.51 15.76
N GLY A 175 6.50 -7.47 16.07
CA GLY A 175 7.96 -7.50 16.02
C GLY A 175 8.56 -8.65 16.84
N PRO A 176 8.15 -8.89 18.09
CA PRO A 176 8.60 -10.05 18.87
C PRO A 176 8.25 -11.41 18.24
N LYS A 177 7.24 -11.45 17.37
CA LYS A 177 6.80 -12.62 16.60
C LYS A 177 7.45 -12.73 15.23
N ASN A 178 8.54 -11.99 15.02
CA ASN A 178 9.31 -11.96 13.77
C ASN A 178 8.55 -11.45 12.55
N ILE A 179 7.60 -10.55 12.73
CA ILE A 179 6.88 -9.88 11.64
C ILE A 179 7.34 -8.42 11.56
N HIS A 180 7.87 -8.02 10.41
CA HIS A 180 8.29 -6.66 10.16
C HIS A 180 7.08 -5.81 9.75
N VAL A 181 6.72 -4.80 10.55
CA VAL A 181 5.64 -3.86 10.23
C VAL A 181 6.23 -2.47 10.02
N ALA A 182 6.10 -1.95 8.80
CA ALA A 182 6.58 -0.64 8.40
C ALA A 182 5.44 0.29 7.98
N HIS A 183 5.61 1.58 8.22
CA HIS A 183 4.78 2.66 7.73
C HIS A 183 5.62 3.60 6.87
N THR A 184 5.21 3.85 5.62
CA THR A 184 5.94 4.73 4.70
C THR A 184 5.19 6.04 4.52
N ILE A 185 5.81 7.16 4.84
CA ILE A 185 5.28 8.49 4.59
C ILE A 185 5.67 8.90 3.18
N ILE A 186 4.71 8.94 2.26
CA ILE A 186 4.93 9.49 0.93
C ILE A 186 4.62 10.97 0.99
N ASP A 187 5.67 11.79 1.19
CA ASP A 187 5.55 13.24 1.41
C ASP A 187 5.86 14.02 0.14
N GLY A 188 4.88 14.12 -0.73
CA GLY A 188 4.94 14.82 -2.00
C GLY A 188 3.92 14.31 -3.01
N ALA A 189 3.89 14.95 -4.17
CA ALA A 189 3.10 14.50 -5.30
C ALA A 189 3.74 13.24 -5.91
N ILE A 190 2.92 12.27 -6.27
CA ILE A 190 3.37 11.05 -6.96
C ILE A 190 3.04 11.19 -8.44
N ASP A 191 3.94 10.80 -9.33
CA ASP A 191 3.71 10.81 -10.77
C ASP A 191 2.57 9.85 -11.16
N THR A 192 1.42 10.43 -11.36
CA THR A 192 0.18 9.76 -11.75
C THR A 192 -0.53 10.60 -12.80
N ALA A 193 -1.38 9.98 -13.62
CA ALA A 193 -2.23 10.72 -14.56
C ALA A 193 -3.04 11.81 -13.84
N PHE A 194 -3.56 11.52 -12.64
CA PHE A 194 -4.28 12.49 -11.82
C PHE A 194 -3.45 13.71 -11.45
N ILE A 195 -2.18 13.54 -11.12
CA ILE A 195 -1.26 14.65 -10.77
C ILE A 195 -0.86 15.41 -12.01
N ARG A 196 -0.54 14.71 -13.11
CA ARG A 196 -0.19 15.36 -14.39
C ARG A 196 -1.30 16.25 -14.93
N GLU A 197 -2.57 15.90 -14.70
CA GLU A 197 -3.72 16.72 -15.12
C GLU A 197 -3.97 17.95 -14.22
N ARG A 198 -3.49 17.95 -12.97
CA ARG A 198 -3.87 18.96 -11.95
C ARG A 198 -2.75 19.83 -11.45
N VAL A 199 -1.52 19.37 -11.55
CA VAL A 199 -0.35 20.15 -11.13
C VAL A 199 0.14 20.95 -12.31
N PRO A 200 0.20 22.29 -12.21
CA PRO A 200 0.83 23.11 -13.24
C PRO A 200 2.26 22.67 -13.48
N ASP A 201 2.68 22.66 -14.73
CA ASP A 201 4.03 22.31 -15.16
C ASP A 201 4.51 20.91 -14.66
N ALA A 202 3.57 19.95 -14.52
CA ALA A 202 3.87 18.62 -13.98
C ALA A 202 5.02 17.92 -14.73
N GLU A 203 5.07 18.05 -16.07
CA GLU A 203 6.14 17.43 -16.88
C GLU A 203 7.52 18.03 -16.57
N ALA A 204 7.61 19.35 -16.43
CA ALA A 204 8.85 20.01 -16.04
C ALA A 204 9.27 19.61 -14.63
N ARG A 205 8.31 19.55 -13.70
CA ARG A 205 8.56 19.11 -12.32
C ARG A 205 9.01 17.65 -12.22
N VAL A 206 8.49 16.77 -13.07
CA VAL A 206 8.98 15.38 -13.17
C VAL A 206 10.42 15.37 -13.70
N ALA A 207 10.73 16.16 -14.73
CA ALA A 207 12.08 16.24 -15.31
C ALA A 207 13.12 16.83 -14.32
N GLU A 208 12.67 17.59 -13.33
CA GLU A 208 13.51 18.17 -12.26
C GLU A 208 13.51 17.34 -10.97
N ASP A 209 12.96 16.12 -10.98
CA ASP A 209 12.82 15.23 -9.82
C ASP A 209 12.05 15.86 -8.63
N LEU A 210 11.08 16.74 -8.92
CA LEU A 210 10.21 17.39 -7.93
C LEU A 210 8.89 16.65 -7.68
N ILE A 211 8.69 15.53 -8.35
CA ILE A 211 7.53 14.62 -8.20
C ILE A 211 8.06 13.20 -8.02
N LEU A 212 7.51 12.49 -7.04
CA LEU A 212 7.94 11.12 -6.71
C LEU A 212 7.63 10.14 -7.86
N ASP A 213 8.65 9.40 -8.30
CA ASP A 213 8.48 8.28 -9.21
C ASP A 213 7.92 7.07 -8.44
N PRO A 214 6.81 6.47 -8.90
CA PRO A 214 6.29 5.22 -8.33
C PRO A 214 7.30 4.07 -8.27
N ALA A 215 8.23 4.00 -9.21
CA ALA A 215 9.26 2.96 -9.21
C ALA A 215 10.24 3.12 -8.04
N HIS A 216 10.68 4.34 -7.75
CA HIS A 216 11.56 4.60 -6.59
C HIS A 216 10.86 4.37 -5.24
N ILE A 217 9.54 4.63 -5.18
CA ILE A 217 8.74 4.24 -4.00
C ILE A 217 8.75 2.72 -3.84
N ALA A 218 8.55 1.98 -4.92
CA ALA A 218 8.54 0.52 -4.89
C ALA A 218 9.89 -0.08 -4.50
N GLU A 219 11.02 0.49 -4.96
CA GLU A 219 12.37 0.11 -4.54
C GLU A 219 12.57 0.27 -3.03
N ALA A 220 12.06 1.37 -2.45
CA ALA A 220 12.11 1.57 -1.01
C ALA A 220 11.30 0.51 -0.24
N TYR A 221 10.18 0.02 -0.80
CA TYR A 221 9.39 -1.05 -0.18
C TYR A 221 10.13 -2.41 -0.23
N VAL A 222 10.80 -2.70 -1.32
CA VAL A 222 11.68 -3.88 -1.44
C VAL A 222 12.84 -3.77 -0.44
N MET A 223 13.45 -2.60 -0.31
CA MET A 223 14.50 -2.36 0.68
C MET A 223 14.02 -2.64 2.10
N LEU A 224 12.82 -2.17 2.48
CA LEU A 224 12.23 -2.47 3.79
C LEU A 224 12.06 -3.98 4.01
N HIS A 225 11.55 -4.71 3.02
CA HIS A 225 11.38 -6.16 3.12
C HIS A 225 12.70 -6.90 3.30
N ARG A 226 13.78 -6.45 2.66
CA ARG A 226 15.10 -7.07 2.69
C ARG A 226 15.92 -6.79 3.97
N GLN A 227 15.44 -5.90 4.83
CA GLN A 227 16.18 -5.52 6.03
C GLN A 227 16.38 -6.69 7.00
N PRO A 228 17.59 -6.83 7.58
CA PRO A 228 17.83 -7.83 8.60
C PRO A 228 17.07 -7.48 9.89
N ARG A 229 16.68 -8.51 10.65
CA ARG A 229 15.97 -8.36 11.95
C ARG A 229 16.63 -7.39 12.94
N THR A 230 17.92 -7.27 12.87
CA THR A 230 18.72 -6.41 13.77
C THR A 230 18.58 -4.92 13.45
N ALA A 231 17.97 -4.56 12.31
CA ALA A 231 17.87 -3.17 11.83
C ALA A 231 16.61 -2.93 11.01
N TRP A 232 15.46 -3.28 11.56
CA TRP A 232 14.18 -2.99 10.92
C TRP A 232 13.77 -1.52 11.04
N THR A 233 13.43 -0.89 9.93
CA THR A 233 12.83 0.44 9.87
C THR A 233 11.33 0.33 10.11
N HIS A 234 10.83 0.99 11.15
CA HIS A 234 9.38 1.06 11.38
C HIS A 234 8.72 2.17 10.56
N GLU A 235 9.33 3.35 10.49
CA GLU A 235 8.78 4.48 9.72
C GLU A 235 9.84 5.02 8.76
N LEU A 236 9.46 5.16 7.49
CA LEU A 236 10.29 5.67 6.42
C LEU A 236 9.60 6.86 5.76
N ASP A 237 10.29 7.98 5.65
CA ASP A 237 9.84 9.20 4.97
C ASP A 237 10.48 9.29 3.58
N LEU A 238 9.65 9.33 2.55
CA LEU A 238 10.05 9.47 1.15
C LEU A 238 9.48 10.77 0.60
N ARG A 239 10.35 11.61 0.05
CA ARG A 239 9.96 12.90 -0.55
C ARG A 239 10.89 13.27 -1.70
N PRO A 240 10.44 14.08 -2.67
CA PRO A 240 11.35 14.70 -3.62
C PRO A 240 12.33 15.62 -2.90
N TRP A 241 13.52 15.77 -3.44
CA TRP A 241 14.56 16.62 -2.82
C TRP A 241 14.13 18.08 -2.60
N GLY A 242 13.25 18.60 -3.44
CA GLY A 242 12.74 19.98 -3.39
C GLY A 242 11.40 20.13 -2.64
N GLU A 243 10.86 19.09 -2.00
CA GLU A 243 9.61 19.20 -1.22
C GLU A 243 9.87 20.00 0.05
N PRO A 244 9.15 21.11 0.31
CA PRO A 244 9.35 21.91 1.50
C PRO A 244 8.86 21.20 2.77
N TRP A 245 9.56 21.44 3.86
CA TRP A 245 9.22 20.92 5.20
C TRP A 245 8.04 21.65 5.82
#